data_8805fa48b34c567acfc40cc16c543d3d
#
_entry.id   8805fa48b34c567acfc40cc16c543d3d
#
_cell.length_a   1.000
_cell.length_b   1.000
_cell.length_c   1.000
_cell.angle_alpha   90.00
_cell.angle_beta   90.00
_cell.angle_gamma   90.00
#
_symmetry.space_group_name_H-M   'P 1'
#
loop_
_entity.id
_entity.type
_entity.pdbx_description
1 polymer ?
#
loop_
_entity_poly.entity_id
_entity_poly.type
_entity_poly.pdbx_seq_one_letter_code
_entity_poly.pdbx_strand_id
1 'polypeptide(L)'
;MRTTQYLLSTLKETPSDAEVISHQLMLRAGMIRKLASGLYTWLPTGIRVLRKVENIVREEMNNAGAIEISMPVVQPADLWEESGRWEQYGPELLRIKDRHERPFVLGPTHEEVVTDLIRNELSSYKQLPLNLYQIQTKFRDEVRPRFGVMRSREFIMKDAYSFHATQESLQETYDAMYRAYSQSFSRMGLDFRAVEADTGSIGGSASHEFQVLALSGEDDVIFSSESDYAANIEKAEALAPAGERPQATQAMTQFDTPNAKTIAELVEQHQLPIEKTVKTLFVKATKESGHTLVALLLRGDHQLNEIKAEKIDIVATPLEMASEEEIRALLGAGPGSLGPVGLTLPVIADRTVAKIADFCAGANIDGKHLSGINWGRDLPEPRVEDIRNVVEGDPSPDGKGTLQIKRGIEVGHIFQLGTKYSEAMKAAVQGEDGRNQVMTMGCYGIGITRVVAAAIEQNNDERGIIWPAALAPFEVAILPMNMHKSFRVQELAEELYNTLRAKGIDVILDDRKERPGVMFADMELIGVPHTIVIGDRNLDNQEIEYKARTASEKQMIKQHDIVDFLVKALNK
;
A
#
# COMPACT_ATOMS: atom_id res chain seq x y z
N MET A 1 20.98 -0.58 26.93
CA MET A 1 21.21 0.83 26.55
C MET A 1 20.91 1.73 27.75
N ARG A 2 21.66 2.80 27.95
CA ARG A 2 21.43 3.81 29.00
C ARG A 2 20.93 5.10 28.40
N THR A 3 19.92 5.70 28.98
CA THR A 3 19.33 6.95 28.44
C THR A 3 20.31 8.12 28.42
N THR A 4 21.24 8.20 29.40
CA THR A 4 22.29 9.24 29.40
C THR A 4 23.32 9.07 28.27
N GLN A 5 23.37 7.92 27.62
CA GLN A 5 24.26 7.59 26.50
C GLN A 5 23.48 7.35 25.19
N TYR A 6 22.25 7.83 25.13
CA TYR A 6 21.32 7.56 24.04
C TYR A 6 20.58 8.82 23.60
N LEU A 7 20.37 8.98 22.31
CA LEU A 7 19.57 10.06 21.77
C LEU A 7 18.08 9.66 21.81
N LEU A 8 17.44 9.88 22.94
CA LEU A 8 16.05 9.49 23.18
C LEU A 8 15.07 10.34 22.37
N SER A 9 15.26 11.65 22.36
CA SER A 9 14.55 12.64 21.51
C SER A 9 13.03 12.57 21.52
N THR A 10 12.41 12.21 22.64
CA THR A 10 10.95 12.25 22.77
C THR A 10 10.42 13.69 22.73
N LEU A 11 9.23 13.88 22.17
CA LEU A 11 8.54 15.16 22.11
C LEU A 11 7.23 15.09 22.87
N LYS A 12 6.98 16.11 23.68
CA LYS A 12 5.73 16.24 24.45
C LYS A 12 4.55 16.61 23.54
N GLU A 13 4.79 17.53 22.62
CA GLU A 13 3.77 18.07 21.71
C GLU A 13 3.79 17.34 20.36
N THR A 14 2.63 17.19 19.76
CA THR A 14 2.51 16.67 18.39
C THR A 14 2.83 17.76 17.38
N PRO A 15 3.76 17.56 16.46
CA PRO A 15 4.01 18.51 15.37
C PRO A 15 2.75 18.73 14.53
N SER A 16 2.50 19.98 14.14
CA SER A 16 1.26 20.41 13.48
C SER A 16 1.08 19.85 12.07
N ASP A 17 2.16 19.41 11.42
CA ASP A 17 2.15 18.83 10.08
C ASP A 17 1.95 17.30 10.08
N ALA A 18 1.82 16.68 11.23
CA ALA A 18 1.58 15.24 11.37
C ALA A 18 0.07 14.94 11.43
N GLU A 19 -0.45 14.29 10.37
CA GLU A 19 -1.89 14.03 10.22
C GLU A 19 -2.30 12.67 10.79
N VAL A 20 -1.62 11.58 10.39
CA VAL A 20 -1.97 10.21 10.82
C VAL A 20 -1.23 9.82 12.09
N ILE A 21 -1.79 8.85 12.83
CA ILE A 21 -1.27 8.48 14.14
C ILE A 21 0.16 7.94 14.09
N SER A 22 0.54 7.16 13.08
CA SER A 22 1.92 6.67 12.93
C SER A 22 2.91 7.81 12.74
N HIS A 23 2.59 8.81 11.93
CA HIS A 23 3.44 9.99 11.74
C HIS A 23 3.61 10.76 13.05
N GLN A 24 2.51 11.01 13.76
CA GLN A 24 2.53 11.68 15.06
C GLN A 24 3.39 10.95 16.08
N LEU A 25 3.18 9.65 16.26
CA LEU A 25 3.89 8.85 17.24
C LEU A 25 5.35 8.60 16.89
N MET A 26 5.70 8.41 15.61
CA MET A 26 7.09 8.28 15.21
C MET A 26 7.92 9.54 15.49
N LEU A 27 7.34 10.71 15.29
CA LEU A 27 7.99 11.99 15.66
C LEU A 27 8.09 12.14 17.18
N ARG A 28 7.01 11.91 17.91
CA ARG A 28 6.96 12.07 19.36
C ARG A 28 7.84 11.07 20.10
N ALA A 29 7.85 9.82 19.66
CA ALA A 29 8.68 8.76 20.26
C ALA A 29 10.19 8.87 19.91
N GLY A 30 10.60 9.89 19.16
CA GLY A 30 11.99 10.09 18.79
C GLY A 30 12.51 9.05 17.79
N MET A 31 11.67 8.56 16.90
CA MET A 31 12.05 7.57 15.87
C MET A 31 12.57 8.21 14.60
N ILE A 32 12.00 9.34 14.20
CA ILE A 32 12.33 10.06 12.97
C ILE A 32 12.36 11.57 13.18
N ARG A 33 13.05 12.26 12.25
CA ARG A 33 12.98 13.73 12.10
C ARG A 33 12.89 14.08 10.63
N LYS A 34 12.05 15.06 10.31
CA LYS A 34 11.90 15.56 8.94
C LYS A 34 13.12 16.40 8.56
N LEU A 35 13.75 16.07 7.44
CA LEU A 35 14.78 16.88 6.80
C LEU A 35 14.16 17.83 5.78
N ALA A 36 13.32 17.29 4.92
CA ALA A 36 12.55 17.99 3.91
C ALA A 36 11.25 17.21 3.62
N SER A 37 10.39 17.71 2.77
CA SER A 37 9.16 17.01 2.37
C SER A 37 9.48 15.62 1.82
N GLY A 38 8.97 14.58 2.47
CA GLY A 38 9.20 13.18 2.10
C GLY A 38 10.60 12.64 2.38
N LEU A 39 11.45 13.37 3.12
CA LEU A 39 12.79 12.95 3.50
C LEU A 39 12.94 12.98 5.02
N TYR A 40 13.29 11.84 5.61
CA TYR A 40 13.37 11.66 7.05
C TYR A 40 14.71 11.08 7.50
N THR A 41 15.25 11.64 8.58
CA THR A 41 16.33 11.03 9.33
C THR A 41 15.75 10.03 10.32
N TRP A 42 16.24 8.80 10.31
CA TRP A 42 15.90 7.79 11.30
C TRP A 42 16.80 7.91 12.51
N LEU A 43 16.20 8.11 13.68
CA LEU A 43 16.89 8.24 14.95
C LEU A 43 17.12 6.86 15.60
N PRO A 44 17.91 6.76 16.67
CA PRO A 44 18.29 5.45 17.25
C PRO A 44 17.13 4.53 17.58
N THR A 45 16.05 5.03 18.17
CA THR A 45 14.86 4.21 18.49
C THR A 45 14.18 3.69 17.22
N GLY A 46 14.06 4.54 16.20
CA GLY A 46 13.50 4.14 14.90
C GLY A 46 14.34 3.10 14.19
N ILE A 47 15.66 3.27 14.19
CA ILE A 47 16.60 2.31 13.58
C ILE A 47 16.51 0.93 14.24
N ARG A 48 16.32 0.85 15.55
CA ARG A 48 16.15 -0.44 16.24
C ARG A 48 14.95 -1.22 15.71
N VAL A 49 13.82 -0.56 15.53
CA VAL A 49 12.62 -1.17 14.96
C VAL A 49 12.84 -1.53 13.49
N LEU A 50 13.39 -0.60 12.71
CA LEU A 50 13.67 -0.81 11.28
C LEU A 50 14.55 -2.05 11.05
N ARG A 51 15.62 -2.23 11.84
CA ARG A 51 16.50 -3.39 11.75
C ARG A 51 15.79 -4.69 12.13
N LYS A 52 14.86 -4.68 13.07
CA LYS A 52 14.04 -5.86 13.41
C LYS A 52 13.14 -6.26 12.24
N VAL A 53 12.50 -5.31 11.57
CA VAL A 53 11.72 -5.57 10.36
C VAL A 53 12.61 -6.15 9.25
N GLU A 54 13.75 -5.51 8.97
CA GLU A 54 14.72 -6.00 7.97
C GLU A 54 15.16 -7.44 8.26
N ASN A 55 15.48 -7.75 9.52
CA ASN A 55 15.97 -9.08 9.89
C ASN A 55 14.90 -10.16 9.72
N ILE A 56 13.66 -9.89 10.11
CA ILE A 56 12.55 -10.84 9.89
C ILE A 56 12.37 -11.11 8.40
N VAL A 57 12.35 -10.07 7.58
CA VAL A 57 12.21 -10.20 6.12
C VAL A 57 13.40 -10.95 5.52
N ARG A 58 14.63 -10.63 5.94
CA ARG A 58 15.85 -11.32 5.48
C ARG A 58 15.82 -12.80 5.78
N GLU A 59 15.44 -13.17 7.00
CA GLU A 59 15.32 -14.57 7.40
C GLU A 59 14.30 -15.32 6.55
N GLU A 60 13.14 -14.74 6.31
CA GLU A 60 12.09 -15.38 5.49
C GLU A 60 12.48 -15.46 4.01
N MET A 61 13.21 -14.47 3.47
CA MET A 61 13.77 -14.54 2.11
C MET A 61 14.79 -15.66 2.01
N ASN A 62 15.71 -15.77 2.96
CA ASN A 62 16.72 -16.86 3.00
C ASN A 62 16.04 -18.22 3.13
N ASN A 63 15.04 -18.37 3.99
CA ASN A 63 14.27 -19.60 4.16
C ASN A 63 13.54 -20.02 2.89
N ALA A 64 13.11 -19.06 2.08
CA ALA A 64 12.44 -19.31 0.81
C ALA A 64 13.42 -19.57 -0.36
N GLY A 65 14.72 -19.61 -0.10
CA GLY A 65 15.77 -19.90 -1.09
C GLY A 65 16.22 -18.70 -1.92
N ALA A 66 15.86 -17.48 -1.57
CA ALA A 66 16.38 -16.27 -2.20
C ALA A 66 17.80 -15.96 -1.70
N ILE A 67 18.61 -15.33 -2.56
CA ILE A 67 20.03 -15.03 -2.30
C ILE A 67 20.19 -13.51 -2.22
N GLU A 68 20.80 -13.02 -1.15
CA GLU A 68 21.01 -11.59 -0.95
C GLU A 68 22.13 -11.03 -1.83
N ILE A 69 21.83 -9.92 -2.52
CA ILE A 69 22.78 -9.09 -3.26
C ILE A 69 22.63 -7.63 -2.86
N SER A 70 23.49 -6.77 -3.37
CA SER A 70 23.35 -5.31 -3.21
C SER A 70 23.69 -4.63 -4.52
N MET A 71 22.73 -3.89 -5.07
CA MET A 71 22.86 -3.17 -6.33
C MET A 71 22.95 -1.66 -6.10
N PRO A 72 23.55 -0.88 -7.02
CA PRO A 72 23.62 0.58 -6.88
C PRO A 72 22.24 1.23 -6.89
N VAL A 73 22.07 2.34 -6.14
CA VAL A 73 20.86 3.16 -6.21
C VAL A 73 20.86 4.09 -7.41
N VAL A 74 22.05 4.55 -7.84
CA VAL A 74 22.23 5.36 -9.04
C VAL A 74 22.34 4.41 -10.24
N GLN A 75 21.49 4.62 -11.24
CA GLN A 75 21.35 3.72 -12.38
C GLN A 75 21.54 4.49 -13.69
N PRO A 76 22.23 3.91 -14.70
CA PRO A 76 22.39 4.55 -15.99
C PRO A 76 21.07 4.63 -16.75
N ALA A 77 20.83 5.73 -17.44
CA ALA A 77 19.64 5.94 -18.27
C ALA A 77 19.50 4.89 -19.38
N ASP A 78 20.61 4.40 -19.92
CA ASP A 78 20.64 3.41 -21.02
C ASP A 78 19.79 2.17 -20.72
N LEU A 79 19.80 1.67 -19.48
CA LEU A 79 19.02 0.51 -19.09
C LEU A 79 17.50 0.82 -19.08
N TRP A 80 17.15 2.03 -18.69
CA TRP A 80 15.77 2.50 -18.65
C TRP A 80 15.22 2.79 -20.06
N GLU A 81 16.07 3.28 -20.95
CA GLU A 81 15.75 3.43 -22.37
C GLU A 81 15.55 2.05 -23.04
N GLU A 82 16.42 1.10 -22.75
CA GLU A 82 16.35 -0.26 -23.27
C GLU A 82 15.06 -0.98 -22.86
N SER A 83 14.62 -0.84 -21.61
CA SER A 83 13.34 -1.38 -21.12
C SER A 83 12.11 -0.63 -21.62
N GLY A 84 12.28 0.57 -22.17
CA GLY A 84 11.19 1.46 -22.57
C GLY A 84 10.61 2.29 -21.42
N ARG A 85 11.05 2.08 -20.18
CA ARG A 85 10.48 2.78 -19.03
C ARG A 85 11.02 4.20 -18.81
N TRP A 86 12.08 4.60 -19.53
CA TRP A 86 12.55 5.98 -19.48
C TRP A 86 11.43 6.98 -19.79
N GLU A 87 10.61 6.71 -20.79
CA GLU A 87 9.46 7.53 -21.17
C GLU A 87 8.18 7.14 -20.40
N GLN A 88 7.98 5.85 -20.15
CA GLN A 88 6.73 5.33 -19.58
C GLN A 88 6.58 5.54 -18.09
N TYR A 89 7.68 5.62 -17.31
CA TYR A 89 7.61 5.71 -15.85
C TYR A 89 7.01 7.03 -15.36
N GLY A 90 7.22 8.10 -16.12
CA GLY A 90 6.70 9.41 -15.78
C GLY A 90 7.59 10.23 -14.84
N PRO A 91 7.03 11.30 -14.23
CA PRO A 91 7.79 12.31 -13.49
C PRO A 91 8.30 11.84 -12.13
N GLU A 92 7.81 10.74 -11.59
CA GLU A 92 8.32 10.17 -10.33
C GLU A 92 9.73 9.58 -10.48
N LEU A 93 10.17 9.32 -11.71
CA LEU A 93 11.55 8.93 -11.99
C LEU A 93 12.45 10.16 -11.91
N LEU A 94 13.25 10.26 -10.85
CA LEU A 94 14.18 11.38 -10.69
C LEU A 94 15.40 11.18 -11.60
N ARG A 95 15.45 11.96 -12.66
CA ARG A 95 16.52 11.97 -13.65
C ARG A 95 17.61 12.96 -13.25
N ILE A 96 18.83 12.53 -13.28
CA ILE A 96 20.03 13.30 -12.90
C ILE A 96 21.10 13.21 -13.98
N LYS A 97 22.10 14.04 -13.91
CA LYS A 97 23.30 13.97 -14.74
C LYS A 97 24.54 13.94 -13.86
N ASP A 98 25.55 13.18 -14.30
CA ASP A 98 26.85 13.24 -13.67
C ASP A 98 27.66 14.47 -14.15
N ARG A 99 28.88 14.64 -13.64
CA ARG A 99 29.77 15.75 -14.03
C ARG A 99 30.14 15.79 -15.52
N HIS A 100 29.92 14.70 -16.23
CA HIS A 100 30.19 14.57 -17.68
C HIS A 100 28.89 14.68 -18.51
N GLU A 101 27.82 15.20 -17.92
CA GLU A 101 26.50 15.37 -18.55
C GLU A 101 25.83 14.03 -18.98
N ARG A 102 26.30 12.88 -18.47
CA ARG A 102 25.70 11.59 -18.75
C ARG A 102 24.42 11.42 -17.91
N PRO A 103 23.30 10.96 -18.52
CA PRO A 103 22.06 10.82 -17.81
C PRO A 103 22.04 9.56 -16.94
N PHE A 104 21.52 9.72 -15.72
CA PHE A 104 21.29 8.67 -14.74
C PHE A 104 19.92 8.89 -14.08
N VAL A 105 19.51 7.95 -13.25
CA VAL A 105 18.35 8.08 -12.36
C VAL A 105 18.73 7.68 -10.94
N LEU A 106 17.98 8.20 -9.96
CA LEU A 106 17.90 7.57 -8.65
C LEU A 106 16.85 6.45 -8.72
N GLY A 107 17.27 5.23 -8.44
CA GLY A 107 16.47 4.03 -8.66
C GLY A 107 15.17 4.02 -7.84
N PRO A 108 14.00 4.06 -8.48
CA PRO A 108 12.72 3.81 -7.81
C PRO A 108 12.45 2.31 -7.64
N THR A 109 13.13 1.49 -8.43
CA THR A 109 13.08 0.03 -8.49
C THR A 109 14.29 -0.48 -9.29
N HIS A 110 14.52 -1.80 -9.36
CA HIS A 110 15.76 -2.37 -9.93
C HIS A 110 15.56 -3.46 -10.98
N GLU A 111 14.41 -3.55 -11.64
CA GLU A 111 14.16 -4.55 -12.69
C GLU A 111 15.23 -4.48 -13.80
N GLU A 112 15.55 -3.28 -14.25
CA GLU A 112 16.55 -3.06 -15.30
C GLU A 112 17.95 -3.50 -14.85
N VAL A 113 18.35 -3.11 -13.66
CA VAL A 113 19.70 -3.40 -13.13
C VAL A 113 19.90 -4.89 -12.90
N VAL A 114 18.93 -5.57 -12.32
CA VAL A 114 19.03 -7.02 -12.07
C VAL A 114 18.97 -7.81 -13.38
N THR A 115 18.17 -7.37 -14.35
CA THR A 115 18.10 -8.01 -15.67
C THR A 115 19.45 -7.87 -16.40
N ASP A 116 20.06 -6.70 -16.33
CA ASP A 116 21.41 -6.48 -16.88
C ASP A 116 22.46 -7.38 -16.21
N LEU A 117 22.42 -7.49 -14.89
CA LEU A 117 23.29 -8.41 -14.16
C LEU A 117 23.12 -9.85 -14.68
N ILE A 118 21.90 -10.34 -14.70
CA ILE A 118 21.59 -11.75 -14.98
C ILE A 118 21.84 -12.11 -16.45
N ARG A 119 21.56 -11.24 -17.41
CA ARG A 119 21.87 -11.50 -18.83
C ARG A 119 23.35 -11.68 -19.10
N ASN A 120 24.20 -11.08 -18.25
CA ASN A 120 25.66 -11.20 -18.35
C ASN A 120 26.25 -12.36 -17.53
N GLU A 121 25.55 -12.81 -16.49
CA GLU A 121 26.03 -13.86 -15.57
C GLU A 121 25.54 -15.27 -15.96
N LEU A 122 24.32 -15.40 -16.51
CA LEU A 122 23.73 -16.68 -16.84
C LEU A 122 23.86 -16.98 -18.34
N SER A 123 24.19 -18.23 -18.65
CA SER A 123 24.30 -18.74 -20.03
C SER A 123 23.50 -20.01 -20.30
N SER A 124 23.10 -20.74 -19.26
CA SER A 124 22.43 -22.04 -19.39
C SER A 124 21.19 -22.14 -18.51
N TYR A 125 20.16 -22.82 -19.02
CA TYR A 125 18.94 -23.16 -18.27
C TYR A 125 19.23 -23.94 -16.99
N LYS A 126 20.38 -24.63 -16.89
CA LYS A 126 20.80 -25.36 -15.68
C LYS A 126 21.10 -24.46 -14.48
N GLN A 127 21.27 -23.16 -14.72
CA GLN A 127 21.50 -22.15 -13.68
C GLN A 127 20.18 -21.58 -13.13
N LEU A 128 19.05 -21.98 -13.69
CA LEU A 128 17.69 -21.57 -13.30
C LEU A 128 16.99 -22.68 -12.50
N PRO A 129 16.01 -22.36 -11.62
CA PRO A 129 15.56 -21.01 -11.28
C PRO A 129 16.55 -20.29 -10.35
N LEU A 130 16.49 -18.97 -10.36
CA LEU A 130 17.30 -18.12 -9.48
C LEU A 130 16.41 -17.02 -8.90
N ASN A 131 16.52 -16.77 -7.60
CA ASN A 131 15.82 -15.69 -6.92
C ASN A 131 16.83 -14.85 -6.13
N LEU A 132 16.95 -13.58 -6.48
CA LEU A 132 17.88 -12.63 -5.86
C LEU A 132 17.11 -11.52 -5.16
N TYR A 133 17.55 -11.10 -3.97
CA TYR A 133 16.94 -9.99 -3.27
C TYR A 133 17.97 -9.03 -2.69
N GLN A 134 17.53 -7.81 -2.46
CA GLN A 134 18.25 -6.80 -1.71
C GLN A 134 17.33 -6.08 -0.72
N ILE A 135 17.93 -5.45 0.28
CA ILE A 135 17.26 -4.47 1.14
C ILE A 135 18.00 -3.15 0.89
N GLN A 136 17.35 -2.24 0.18
CA GLN A 136 18.01 -1.10 -0.43
C GLN A 136 17.15 0.15 -0.39
N THR A 137 17.80 1.30 -0.33
CA THR A 137 17.14 2.61 -0.48
C THR A 137 16.62 2.79 -1.90
N LYS A 138 15.40 3.29 -2.00
CA LYS A 138 14.73 3.72 -3.23
C LYS A 138 14.42 5.20 -3.16
N PHE A 139 14.30 5.82 -4.31
CA PHE A 139 13.84 7.20 -4.43
C PHE A 139 12.74 7.29 -5.50
N ARG A 140 11.60 7.86 -5.11
CA ARG A 140 10.50 8.22 -6.02
C ARG A 140 10.16 9.69 -5.82
N ASP A 141 10.18 10.47 -6.89
CA ASP A 141 9.90 11.90 -6.83
C ASP A 141 8.38 12.15 -6.72
N GLU A 142 7.83 11.68 -5.62
CA GLU A 142 6.41 11.73 -5.29
C GLU A 142 5.90 13.17 -5.27
N VAL A 143 4.82 13.45 -5.99
CA VAL A 143 4.22 14.80 -6.11
C VAL A 143 3.70 15.30 -4.76
N ARG A 144 3.11 14.42 -3.96
CA ARG A 144 2.53 14.75 -2.66
C ARG A 144 2.97 13.79 -1.58
N PRO A 145 4.21 13.89 -1.09
CA PRO A 145 4.64 13.12 0.07
C PRO A 145 3.76 13.45 1.27
N ARG A 146 3.27 12.43 1.97
CA ARG A 146 2.38 12.60 3.12
C ARG A 146 2.47 11.41 4.07
N PHE A 147 1.89 11.56 5.26
CA PHE A 147 1.81 10.50 6.27
C PHE A 147 3.18 9.97 6.73
N GLY A 148 4.16 10.87 6.84
CA GLY A 148 5.49 10.52 7.31
C GLY A 148 6.19 9.54 6.37
N VAL A 149 6.69 8.45 6.93
CA VAL A 149 7.40 7.41 6.17
C VAL A 149 6.47 6.46 5.40
N MET A 150 5.17 6.61 5.53
CA MET A 150 4.22 5.78 4.81
C MET A 150 4.20 6.10 3.31
N ARG A 151 4.32 7.38 2.96
CA ARG A 151 4.42 7.86 1.57
C ARG A 151 5.53 8.91 1.45
N SER A 152 6.76 8.47 1.67
CA SER A 152 7.98 9.29 1.57
C SER A 152 8.59 9.18 0.18
N ARG A 153 9.51 10.12 -0.13
CA ARG A 153 10.24 10.14 -1.41
C ARG A 153 11.45 9.19 -1.37
N GLU A 154 12.13 9.13 -0.26
CA GLU A 154 13.23 8.18 0.00
C GLU A 154 12.78 7.18 1.05
N PHE A 155 12.96 5.90 0.77
CA PHE A 155 12.51 4.81 1.63
C PHE A 155 13.34 3.55 1.42
N ILE A 156 13.22 2.59 2.33
CA ILE A 156 13.90 1.30 2.24
C ILE A 156 12.88 0.24 1.79
N MET A 157 13.27 -0.52 0.78
CA MET A 157 12.49 -1.62 0.24
C MET A 157 13.34 -2.90 0.24
N LYS A 158 12.72 -4.04 0.60
CA LYS A 158 13.20 -5.33 0.18
C LYS A 158 12.60 -5.60 -1.19
N ASP A 159 13.43 -5.74 -2.19
CA ASP A 159 13.03 -6.12 -3.53
C ASP A 159 13.74 -7.39 -3.98
N ALA A 160 12.96 -8.36 -4.43
CA ALA A 160 13.44 -9.63 -4.95
C ALA A 160 13.03 -9.79 -6.41
N TYR A 161 13.85 -10.51 -7.16
CA TYR A 161 13.67 -10.75 -8.59
C TYR A 161 14.02 -12.21 -8.87
N SER A 162 13.09 -12.91 -9.53
CA SER A 162 13.32 -14.31 -9.88
C SER A 162 13.36 -14.51 -11.39
N PHE A 163 14.16 -15.49 -11.81
CA PHE A 163 14.40 -15.83 -13.21
C PHE A 163 14.15 -17.31 -13.41
N HIS A 164 13.41 -17.63 -14.48
CA HIS A 164 12.90 -18.97 -14.73
C HIS A 164 12.98 -19.34 -16.22
N ALA A 165 13.12 -20.64 -16.47
CA ALA A 165 13.01 -21.18 -17.81
C ALA A 165 11.54 -21.38 -18.25
N THR A 166 10.62 -21.59 -17.31
CA THR A 166 9.22 -21.91 -17.58
C THR A 166 8.26 -21.10 -16.70
N GLN A 167 7.02 -20.98 -17.13
CA GLN A 167 5.94 -20.35 -16.38
C GLN A 167 5.61 -21.14 -15.09
N GLU A 168 5.69 -22.45 -15.15
CA GLU A 168 5.45 -23.34 -14.00
C GLU A 168 6.48 -23.08 -12.89
N SER A 169 7.75 -22.93 -13.25
CA SER A 169 8.82 -22.57 -12.32
C SER A 169 8.59 -21.19 -11.69
N LEU A 170 8.14 -20.21 -12.46
CA LEU A 170 7.75 -18.89 -11.94
C LEU A 170 6.59 -19.02 -10.94
N GLN A 171 5.58 -19.82 -11.23
CA GLN A 171 4.45 -20.02 -10.33
C GLN A 171 4.89 -20.64 -8.99
N GLU A 172 5.78 -21.61 -8.99
CA GLU A 172 6.32 -22.22 -7.79
C GLU A 172 7.05 -21.18 -6.90
N THR A 173 7.86 -20.32 -7.48
CA THR A 173 8.56 -19.25 -6.74
C THR A 173 7.58 -18.15 -6.29
N TYR A 174 6.60 -17.81 -7.11
CA TYR A 174 5.53 -16.89 -6.74
C TYR A 174 4.78 -17.37 -5.49
N ASP A 175 4.41 -18.65 -5.46
CA ASP A 175 3.73 -19.27 -4.32
C ASP A 175 4.65 -19.32 -3.08
N ALA A 176 5.95 -19.57 -3.27
CA ALA A 176 6.94 -19.54 -2.19
C ALA A 176 7.07 -18.12 -1.61
N MET A 177 7.10 -17.09 -2.45
CA MET A 177 7.14 -15.70 -2.02
C MET A 177 5.84 -15.27 -1.31
N TYR A 178 4.70 -15.73 -1.80
CA TYR A 178 3.41 -15.52 -1.12
C TYR A 178 3.44 -16.05 0.32
N ARG A 179 3.93 -17.27 0.50
CA ARG A 179 4.08 -17.88 1.85
C ARG A 179 5.11 -17.13 2.70
N ALA A 180 6.24 -16.74 2.13
CA ALA A 180 7.30 -16.02 2.84
C ALA A 180 6.82 -14.63 3.31
N TYR A 181 6.04 -13.91 2.50
CA TYR A 181 5.41 -12.64 2.87
C TYR A 181 4.40 -12.84 3.99
N SER A 182 3.51 -13.80 3.85
CA SER A 182 2.53 -14.13 4.88
C SER A 182 3.20 -14.48 6.20
N GLN A 183 4.28 -15.25 6.17
CA GLN A 183 5.06 -15.59 7.35
C GLN A 183 5.77 -14.38 7.95
N SER A 184 6.34 -13.50 7.12
CA SER A 184 6.99 -12.27 7.57
C SER A 184 6.02 -11.38 8.35
N PHE A 185 4.87 -11.08 7.78
CA PHE A 185 3.87 -10.20 8.41
C PHE A 185 3.22 -10.85 9.62
N SER A 186 2.99 -12.15 9.62
CA SER A 186 2.51 -12.90 10.79
C SER A 186 3.50 -12.86 11.96
N ARG A 187 4.80 -13.04 11.68
CA ARG A 187 5.88 -12.92 12.70
C ARG A 187 5.95 -11.51 13.29
N MET A 188 5.60 -10.49 12.51
CA MET A 188 5.53 -9.10 12.98
C MET A 188 4.25 -8.80 13.76
N GLY A 189 3.32 -9.75 13.88
CA GLY A 189 2.05 -9.56 14.59
C GLY A 189 1.07 -8.65 13.88
N LEU A 190 1.15 -8.51 12.55
CA LEU A 190 0.27 -7.66 11.76
C LEU A 190 -1.01 -8.38 11.34
N ASP A 191 -2.14 -7.69 11.39
CA ASP A 191 -3.39 -8.12 10.75
C ASP A 191 -3.38 -7.65 9.30
N PHE A 192 -3.22 -8.58 8.38
CA PHE A 192 -3.07 -8.31 6.95
C PHE A 192 -3.94 -9.23 6.10
N ARG A 193 -4.13 -8.83 4.85
CA ARG A 193 -4.76 -9.65 3.81
C ARG A 193 -3.95 -9.58 2.53
N ALA A 194 -3.78 -10.73 1.87
CA ALA A 194 -3.30 -10.79 0.50
C ALA A 194 -4.49 -10.66 -0.44
N VAL A 195 -4.43 -9.70 -1.36
CA VAL A 195 -5.54 -9.39 -2.28
C VAL A 195 -5.05 -9.38 -3.72
N GLU A 196 -5.91 -9.78 -4.65
CA GLU A 196 -5.61 -9.63 -6.07
C GLU A 196 -5.51 -8.15 -6.44
N ALA A 197 -4.50 -7.81 -7.25
CA ALA A 197 -4.21 -6.45 -7.62
C ALA A 197 -3.95 -6.28 -9.11
N ASP A 198 -4.03 -5.05 -9.58
CA ASP A 198 -3.56 -4.68 -10.91
C ASP A 198 -2.03 -4.61 -10.96
N THR A 199 -1.45 -4.93 -12.11
CA THR A 199 0.02 -4.94 -12.27
C THR A 199 0.61 -3.55 -12.51
N GLY A 200 -0.19 -2.57 -12.86
CA GLY A 200 0.22 -1.19 -13.08
C GLY A 200 1.34 -1.03 -14.12
N SER A 201 2.18 -0.02 -13.94
CA SER A 201 3.32 0.28 -14.84
C SER A 201 4.42 -0.78 -14.81
N ILE A 202 4.48 -1.59 -13.75
CA ILE A 202 5.42 -2.73 -13.66
C ILE A 202 5.08 -3.76 -14.73
N GLY A 203 3.78 -4.00 -14.94
CA GLY A 203 3.28 -4.93 -15.94
C GLY A 203 3.31 -6.39 -15.46
N GLY A 204 3.01 -7.32 -16.36
CA GLY A 204 2.93 -8.74 -16.07
C GLY A 204 1.51 -9.28 -16.13
N SER A 205 1.32 -10.55 -15.74
CA SER A 205 0.06 -11.28 -15.90
C SER A 205 -0.76 -11.44 -14.63
N ALA A 206 -0.13 -11.39 -13.48
CA ALA A 206 -0.79 -11.56 -12.17
C ALA A 206 -0.02 -10.84 -11.07
N SER A 207 -0.74 -10.35 -10.08
CA SER A 207 -0.13 -9.79 -8.87
C SER A 207 -1.03 -9.92 -7.65
N HIS A 208 -0.40 -9.91 -6.46
CA HIS A 208 -1.07 -9.82 -5.17
C HIS A 208 -0.42 -8.74 -4.32
N GLU A 209 -1.25 -7.92 -3.72
CA GLU A 209 -0.86 -6.97 -2.68
C GLU A 209 -1.08 -7.56 -1.29
N PHE A 210 -0.18 -7.22 -0.37
CA PHE A 210 -0.35 -7.50 1.05
C PHE A 210 -0.75 -6.20 1.73
N GLN A 211 -1.98 -6.17 2.23
CA GLN A 211 -2.63 -4.98 2.80
C GLN A 211 -2.76 -5.14 4.31
N VAL A 212 -2.15 -4.24 5.07
CA VAL A 212 -2.35 -4.11 6.51
C VAL A 212 -3.62 -3.31 6.75
N LEU A 213 -4.58 -3.88 7.46
CA LEU A 213 -5.87 -3.25 7.69
C LEU A 213 -5.76 -2.11 8.70
N ALA A 214 -6.06 -0.89 8.27
CA ALA A 214 -6.03 0.30 9.12
C ALA A 214 -6.98 1.38 8.56
N LEU A 215 -7.67 2.09 9.44
CA LEU A 215 -8.62 3.16 9.05
C LEU A 215 -7.96 4.30 8.28
N SER A 216 -6.67 4.55 8.55
CA SER A 216 -5.85 5.54 7.86
C SER A 216 -5.25 5.05 6.54
N GLY A 217 -5.53 3.81 6.13
CA GLY A 217 -5.07 3.26 4.86
C GLY A 217 -5.55 4.08 3.67
N GLU A 218 -4.75 4.14 2.61
CA GLU A 218 -5.09 4.88 1.40
C GLU A 218 -5.88 4.04 0.40
N ASP A 219 -5.75 2.71 0.46
CA ASP A 219 -6.38 1.79 -0.49
C ASP A 219 -7.73 1.29 0.01
N ASP A 220 -8.68 1.20 -0.92
CA ASP A 220 -9.93 0.50 -0.69
C ASP A 220 -9.75 -0.98 -1.06
N VAL A 221 -9.89 -1.83 -0.06
CA VAL A 221 -9.72 -3.28 -0.18
C VAL A 221 -11.08 -3.94 -0.04
N ILE A 222 -11.40 -4.78 -1.00
CA ILE A 222 -12.70 -5.42 -1.17
C ILE A 222 -12.64 -6.85 -0.67
N PHE A 223 -13.61 -7.22 0.16
CA PHE A 223 -13.76 -8.56 0.73
C PHE A 223 -15.16 -9.10 0.51
N SER A 224 -15.28 -10.42 0.32
CA SER A 224 -16.57 -11.10 0.43
C SER A 224 -16.97 -11.27 1.90
N SER A 225 -18.27 -11.16 2.16
CA SER A 225 -18.84 -11.45 3.49
C SER A 225 -18.85 -12.94 3.86
N GLU A 226 -18.73 -13.84 2.87
CA GLU A 226 -18.95 -15.29 3.04
C GLU A 226 -17.85 -16.17 2.43
N SER A 227 -16.86 -15.59 1.76
CA SER A 227 -15.76 -16.33 1.14
C SER A 227 -14.41 -15.65 1.34
N ASP A 228 -13.35 -16.30 0.88
CA ASP A 228 -11.98 -15.76 0.92
C ASP A 228 -11.69 -14.78 -0.25
N TYR A 229 -12.70 -14.43 -1.06
CA TYR A 229 -12.50 -13.47 -2.13
C TYR A 229 -12.03 -12.13 -1.57
N ALA A 230 -10.93 -11.65 -2.08
CA ALA A 230 -10.36 -10.34 -1.73
C ALA A 230 -9.62 -9.73 -2.93
N ALA A 231 -9.86 -8.45 -3.21
CA ALA A 231 -9.23 -7.73 -4.29
C ALA A 231 -9.06 -6.25 -3.95
N ASN A 232 -8.06 -5.59 -4.56
CA ASN A 232 -8.02 -4.13 -4.60
C ASN A 232 -9.22 -3.61 -5.41
N ILE A 233 -9.76 -2.45 -5.03
CA ILE A 233 -10.92 -1.84 -5.72
C ILE A 233 -10.67 -1.65 -7.22
N GLU A 234 -9.44 -1.40 -7.61
CA GLU A 234 -9.05 -1.23 -9.01
C GLU A 234 -9.30 -2.49 -9.84
N LYS A 235 -9.25 -3.67 -9.23
CA LYS A 235 -9.43 -4.96 -9.88
C LYS A 235 -10.76 -5.64 -9.55
N ALA A 236 -11.40 -5.32 -8.44
CA ALA A 236 -12.61 -5.99 -8.00
C ALA A 236 -13.72 -5.93 -9.08
N GLU A 237 -14.17 -7.08 -9.54
CA GLU A 237 -15.18 -7.18 -10.60
C GLU A 237 -16.57 -6.77 -10.10
N ALA A 238 -17.26 -5.92 -10.87
CA ALA A 238 -18.64 -5.59 -10.66
C ALA A 238 -19.53 -6.46 -11.58
N LEU A 239 -20.27 -7.38 -10.99
CA LEU A 239 -21.15 -8.26 -11.74
C LEU A 239 -22.34 -7.49 -12.36
N ALA A 240 -22.83 -7.98 -13.48
CA ALA A 240 -24.08 -7.49 -14.04
C ALA A 240 -25.23 -7.79 -13.07
N PRO A 241 -26.21 -6.88 -12.93
CA PRO A 241 -27.42 -7.18 -12.16
C PRO A 241 -28.12 -8.45 -12.67
N ALA A 242 -28.64 -9.25 -11.74
CA ALA A 242 -29.35 -10.48 -12.08
C ALA A 242 -30.65 -10.20 -12.85
N GLY A 243 -31.04 -11.16 -13.67
CA GLY A 243 -32.27 -11.12 -14.45
C GLY A 243 -32.17 -10.37 -15.78
N GLU A 244 -33.29 -10.27 -16.45
CA GLU A 244 -33.41 -9.55 -17.72
C GLU A 244 -33.68 -8.06 -17.50
N ARG A 245 -33.38 -7.24 -18.51
CA ARG A 245 -33.74 -5.81 -18.48
C ARG A 245 -35.26 -5.68 -18.42
N PRO A 246 -35.81 -4.85 -17.51
CA PRO A 246 -37.24 -4.58 -17.50
C PRO A 246 -37.74 -4.01 -18.84
N GLN A 247 -38.97 -4.27 -19.17
CA GLN A 247 -39.62 -3.70 -20.35
C GLN A 247 -39.81 -2.18 -20.20
N ALA A 248 -39.71 -1.47 -21.32
CA ALA A 248 -39.99 -0.05 -21.40
C ALA A 248 -41.46 0.24 -21.02
N THR A 249 -41.69 1.14 -20.08
CA THR A 249 -43.02 1.56 -19.63
C THR A 249 -43.34 3.02 -19.93
N GLN A 250 -42.31 3.82 -20.24
CA GLN A 250 -42.40 5.25 -20.46
C GLN A 250 -41.96 5.64 -21.87
N ALA A 251 -42.60 6.66 -22.43
CA ALA A 251 -42.11 7.32 -23.64
C ALA A 251 -40.94 8.24 -23.29
N MET A 252 -39.96 8.35 -24.18
CA MET A 252 -38.90 9.32 -24.02
C MET A 252 -39.43 10.74 -24.06
N THR A 253 -39.13 11.55 -23.05
CA THR A 253 -39.56 12.93 -22.92
C THR A 253 -38.41 13.84 -22.52
N GLN A 254 -38.39 15.06 -23.09
CA GLN A 254 -37.42 16.09 -22.73
C GLN A 254 -38.01 17.03 -21.70
N PHE A 255 -37.23 17.46 -20.71
CA PHE A 255 -37.63 18.41 -19.67
C PHE A 255 -36.48 19.37 -19.33
N ASP A 256 -36.84 20.52 -18.80
CA ASP A 256 -35.89 21.59 -18.49
C ASP A 256 -35.22 21.37 -17.12
N THR A 257 -33.90 21.52 -17.09
CA THR A 257 -33.06 21.38 -15.89
C THR A 257 -31.99 22.49 -15.83
N PRO A 258 -32.40 23.77 -15.83
CA PRO A 258 -31.47 24.88 -15.97
C PRO A 258 -30.45 25.00 -14.82
N ASN A 259 -30.79 24.47 -13.65
CA ASN A 259 -30.00 24.58 -12.42
C ASN A 259 -29.44 23.22 -11.92
N ALA A 260 -29.57 22.16 -12.70
CA ALA A 260 -29.06 20.84 -12.33
C ALA A 260 -27.86 20.48 -13.21
N LYS A 261 -26.65 20.60 -12.66
CA LYS A 261 -25.39 20.25 -13.30
C LYS A 261 -24.80 18.94 -12.79
N THR A 262 -25.20 18.50 -11.61
CA THR A 262 -24.76 17.25 -10.98
C THR A 262 -25.91 16.27 -10.85
N ILE A 263 -25.60 14.97 -10.72
CA ILE A 263 -26.62 13.94 -10.46
C ILE A 263 -27.38 14.23 -9.16
N ALA A 264 -26.70 14.69 -8.12
CA ALA A 264 -27.35 15.03 -6.85
C ALA A 264 -28.40 16.16 -7.03
N GLU A 265 -28.05 17.23 -7.73
CA GLU A 265 -28.97 18.34 -8.03
C GLU A 265 -30.16 17.86 -8.89
N LEU A 266 -29.89 17.02 -9.89
CA LEU A 266 -30.93 16.46 -10.76
C LEU A 266 -31.93 15.61 -9.97
N VAL A 267 -31.43 14.72 -9.12
CA VAL A 267 -32.24 13.85 -8.25
C VAL A 267 -33.08 14.67 -7.28
N GLU A 268 -32.46 15.64 -6.59
CA GLU A 268 -33.12 16.48 -5.61
C GLU A 268 -34.21 17.36 -6.22
N GLN A 269 -33.91 18.09 -7.30
CA GLN A 269 -34.79 19.05 -7.92
C GLN A 269 -35.98 18.42 -8.66
N HIS A 270 -35.75 17.23 -9.25
CA HIS A 270 -36.77 16.56 -10.07
C HIS A 270 -37.33 15.27 -9.43
N GLN A 271 -36.94 14.96 -8.19
CA GLN A 271 -37.39 13.78 -7.42
C GLN A 271 -37.25 12.46 -8.20
N LEU A 272 -36.12 12.33 -8.90
CA LEU A 272 -35.81 11.14 -9.69
C LEU A 272 -35.16 10.05 -8.81
N PRO A 273 -35.51 8.77 -9.01
CA PRO A 273 -34.77 7.69 -8.39
C PRO A 273 -33.33 7.68 -8.96
N ILE A 274 -32.34 7.69 -8.09
CA ILE A 274 -30.92 7.72 -8.51
C ILE A 274 -30.55 6.52 -9.37
N GLU A 275 -31.19 5.38 -9.13
CA GLU A 275 -30.99 4.13 -9.89
C GLU A 275 -31.49 4.21 -11.34
N LYS A 276 -32.28 5.23 -11.65
CA LYS A 276 -32.75 5.53 -13.00
C LYS A 276 -31.94 6.62 -13.71
N THR A 277 -30.95 7.16 -13.05
CA THR A 277 -30.07 8.19 -13.66
C THR A 277 -28.83 7.57 -14.28
N VAL A 278 -28.42 8.10 -15.42
CA VAL A 278 -27.22 7.70 -16.14
C VAL A 278 -26.39 8.93 -16.44
N LYS A 279 -25.13 8.92 -16.02
CA LYS A 279 -24.15 9.95 -16.37
C LYS A 279 -23.27 9.49 -17.53
N THR A 280 -22.93 10.42 -18.39
CA THR A 280 -22.10 10.19 -19.56
C THR A 280 -20.78 10.93 -19.39
N LEU A 281 -19.68 10.17 -19.41
CA LEU A 281 -18.32 10.69 -19.35
C LEU A 281 -17.66 10.54 -20.72
N PHE A 282 -16.94 11.53 -21.17
CA PHE A 282 -16.20 11.47 -22.42
C PHE A 282 -14.70 11.38 -22.15
N VAL A 283 -14.06 10.38 -22.72
CA VAL A 283 -12.63 10.13 -22.64
C VAL A 283 -11.99 10.11 -24.01
N LYS A 284 -10.69 10.36 -24.10
CA LYS A 284 -9.93 10.27 -25.35
C LYS A 284 -9.95 8.83 -25.88
N ALA A 285 -10.09 8.72 -27.19
CA ALA A 285 -9.99 7.46 -27.90
C ALA A 285 -8.55 7.18 -28.34
N THR A 286 -8.23 5.90 -28.58
CA THR A 286 -6.97 5.52 -29.23
C THR A 286 -6.94 6.03 -30.68
N LYS A 287 -5.74 6.34 -31.17
CA LYS A 287 -5.56 6.82 -32.56
C LYS A 287 -6.03 5.80 -33.59
N GLU A 288 -5.82 4.53 -33.29
CA GLU A 288 -6.17 3.39 -34.14
C GLU A 288 -7.69 3.18 -34.28
N SER A 289 -8.48 3.66 -33.31
CA SER A 289 -9.94 3.52 -33.32
C SER A 289 -10.63 4.36 -34.41
N GLY A 290 -9.95 5.38 -34.93
CA GLY A 290 -10.54 6.32 -35.89
C GLY A 290 -11.53 7.32 -35.29
N HIS A 291 -11.65 7.34 -33.97
CA HIS A 291 -12.49 8.26 -33.21
C HIS A 291 -11.65 9.21 -32.36
N THR A 292 -12.19 10.37 -32.01
CA THR A 292 -11.54 11.32 -31.10
C THR A 292 -11.91 11.07 -29.65
N LEU A 293 -13.15 10.73 -29.40
CA LEU A 293 -13.71 10.52 -28.05
C LEU A 293 -14.53 9.22 -27.99
N VAL A 294 -14.64 8.69 -26.77
CA VAL A 294 -15.51 7.57 -26.40
C VAL A 294 -16.43 8.02 -25.27
N ALA A 295 -17.71 7.67 -25.33
CA ALA A 295 -18.66 7.90 -24.26
C ALA A 295 -18.72 6.68 -23.32
N LEU A 296 -18.46 6.91 -22.03
CA LEU A 296 -18.59 5.92 -20.97
C LEU A 296 -19.82 6.22 -20.11
N LEU A 297 -20.72 5.25 -20.00
CA LEU A 297 -21.99 5.42 -19.29
C LEU A 297 -21.97 4.67 -17.96
N LEU A 298 -22.28 5.42 -16.89
CA LEU A 298 -22.38 4.90 -15.54
C LEU A 298 -23.72 5.26 -14.93
N ARG A 299 -24.25 4.42 -14.04
CA ARG A 299 -25.37 4.83 -13.17
C ARG A 299 -24.97 6.03 -12.34
N GLY A 300 -25.88 6.93 -12.05
CA GLY A 300 -25.59 8.24 -11.47
C GLY A 300 -24.82 8.20 -10.16
N ASP A 301 -25.04 7.20 -9.31
CA ASP A 301 -24.37 6.98 -8.02
C ASP A 301 -23.08 6.14 -8.10
N HIS A 302 -22.72 5.63 -9.29
CA HIS A 302 -21.51 4.83 -9.47
C HIS A 302 -20.31 5.68 -9.90
N GLN A 303 -19.11 5.21 -9.58
CA GLN A 303 -17.84 5.86 -9.93
C GLN A 303 -17.13 5.08 -11.04
N LEU A 304 -16.51 5.82 -11.98
CA LEU A 304 -15.66 5.23 -12.99
C LEU A 304 -14.43 4.59 -12.35
N ASN A 305 -14.11 3.38 -12.79
CA ASN A 305 -12.83 2.74 -12.53
C ASN A 305 -11.92 2.99 -13.75
N GLU A 306 -10.99 3.91 -13.62
CA GLU A 306 -10.11 4.32 -14.73
C GLU A 306 -9.24 3.15 -15.21
N ILE A 307 -8.74 2.32 -14.30
CA ILE A 307 -7.91 1.15 -14.62
C ILE A 307 -8.68 0.12 -15.47
N LYS A 308 -9.96 -0.12 -15.16
CA LYS A 308 -10.80 -0.99 -15.97
C LYS A 308 -11.09 -0.37 -17.34
N ALA A 309 -11.36 0.93 -17.39
CA ALA A 309 -11.63 1.64 -18.63
C ALA A 309 -10.43 1.66 -19.58
N GLU A 310 -9.22 1.82 -19.05
CA GLU A 310 -7.96 1.77 -19.83
C GLU A 310 -7.70 0.43 -20.54
N LYS A 311 -8.30 -0.65 -20.06
CA LYS A 311 -8.17 -1.99 -20.68
C LYS A 311 -9.06 -2.17 -21.90
N ILE A 312 -9.93 -1.21 -22.18
CA ILE A 312 -10.79 -1.23 -23.37
C ILE A 312 -9.98 -0.75 -24.59
N ASP A 313 -9.93 -1.54 -25.62
CA ASP A 313 -9.12 -1.37 -26.84
C ASP A 313 -9.22 0.00 -27.53
N ILE A 314 -10.39 0.66 -27.40
CA ILE A 314 -10.65 1.97 -28.01
C ILE A 314 -10.42 3.17 -27.08
N VAL A 315 -10.11 2.93 -25.81
CA VAL A 315 -9.84 3.98 -24.82
C VAL A 315 -8.34 4.26 -24.76
N ALA A 316 -7.96 5.53 -24.81
CA ALA A 316 -6.55 5.93 -24.71
C ALA A 316 -5.96 5.59 -23.33
N THR A 317 -4.70 5.17 -23.33
CA THR A 317 -3.93 4.86 -22.13
C THR A 317 -2.67 5.75 -22.09
N PRO A 318 -2.43 6.52 -21.03
CA PRO A 318 -3.28 6.66 -19.84
C PRO A 318 -4.62 7.32 -20.15
N LEU A 319 -5.65 7.02 -19.34
CA LEU A 319 -6.98 7.61 -19.51
C LEU A 319 -6.93 9.12 -19.37
N GLU A 320 -7.50 9.82 -20.32
CA GLU A 320 -7.59 11.26 -20.33
C GLU A 320 -9.05 11.68 -20.57
N MET A 321 -9.59 12.46 -19.64
CA MET A 321 -10.93 13.02 -19.79
C MET A 321 -10.92 14.08 -20.89
N ALA A 322 -11.97 14.10 -21.70
CA ALA A 322 -12.17 15.16 -22.70
C ALA A 322 -12.37 16.53 -22.01
N SER A 323 -11.80 17.57 -22.59
CA SER A 323 -12.04 18.92 -22.12
C SER A 323 -13.45 19.39 -22.47
N GLU A 324 -13.96 20.39 -21.73
CA GLU A 324 -15.28 20.99 -22.04
C GLU A 324 -15.31 21.58 -23.46
N GLU A 325 -14.22 22.14 -23.94
CA GLU A 325 -14.11 22.68 -25.31
C GLU A 325 -14.28 21.59 -26.36
N GLU A 326 -13.65 20.45 -26.17
CA GLU A 326 -13.77 19.29 -27.09
C GLU A 326 -15.19 18.71 -27.10
N ILE A 327 -15.80 18.61 -25.92
CA ILE A 327 -17.19 18.13 -25.78
C ILE A 327 -18.15 19.10 -26.46
N ARG A 328 -18.02 20.41 -26.24
CA ARG A 328 -18.86 21.43 -26.87
C ARG A 328 -18.69 21.51 -28.39
N ALA A 329 -17.45 21.34 -28.85
CA ALA A 329 -17.18 21.30 -30.28
C ALA A 329 -17.87 20.10 -30.99
N LEU A 330 -17.99 18.97 -30.27
CA LEU A 330 -18.57 17.75 -30.82
C LEU A 330 -20.10 17.71 -30.67
N LEU A 331 -20.65 18.15 -29.53
CA LEU A 331 -22.05 17.95 -29.14
C LEU A 331 -22.89 19.24 -29.07
N GLY A 332 -22.24 20.38 -28.98
CA GLY A 332 -22.92 21.67 -28.77
C GLY A 332 -23.44 21.91 -27.35
N ALA A 333 -23.13 21.03 -26.41
CA ALA A 333 -23.50 21.14 -25.00
C ALA A 333 -22.33 20.82 -24.11
N GLY A 334 -22.39 21.28 -22.85
CA GLY A 334 -21.35 21.08 -21.85
C GLY A 334 -21.69 20.09 -20.74
N PRO A 335 -20.73 19.86 -19.82
CA PRO A 335 -20.95 19.03 -18.63
C PRO A 335 -22.20 19.45 -17.85
N GLY A 336 -22.95 18.47 -17.36
CA GLY A 336 -24.22 18.64 -16.68
C GLY A 336 -25.45 18.39 -17.55
N SER A 337 -25.30 18.35 -18.88
CA SER A 337 -26.41 18.10 -19.83
C SER A 337 -26.08 17.04 -20.88
N LEU A 338 -25.07 16.20 -20.61
CA LEU A 338 -24.58 15.19 -21.56
C LEU A 338 -25.31 13.87 -21.41
N GLY A 339 -25.58 13.21 -22.55
CA GLY A 339 -26.28 11.95 -22.60
C GLY A 339 -25.92 11.12 -23.83
N PRO A 340 -26.39 9.85 -23.88
CA PRO A 340 -26.02 8.90 -24.93
C PRO A 340 -26.88 8.98 -26.19
N VAL A 341 -28.04 9.64 -26.13
CA VAL A 341 -29.00 9.66 -27.25
C VAL A 341 -28.47 10.54 -28.39
N GLY A 342 -28.47 10.01 -29.60
CA GLY A 342 -28.04 10.74 -30.80
C GLY A 342 -26.53 10.84 -31.01
N LEU A 343 -25.73 10.13 -30.23
CA LEU A 343 -24.27 10.11 -30.39
C LEU A 343 -23.86 9.32 -31.64
N THR A 344 -22.86 9.85 -32.36
CA THR A 344 -22.23 9.21 -33.53
C THR A 344 -20.87 8.59 -33.21
N LEU A 345 -20.42 8.70 -31.98
CA LEU A 345 -19.17 8.16 -31.46
C LEU A 345 -19.43 6.83 -30.68
N PRO A 346 -18.40 6.05 -30.38
CA PRO A 346 -18.57 4.81 -29.62
C PRO A 346 -19.14 5.05 -28.23
N VAL A 347 -20.11 4.22 -27.85
CA VAL A 347 -20.77 4.25 -26.54
C VAL A 347 -20.51 2.93 -25.84
N ILE A 348 -19.92 3.01 -24.65
CA ILE A 348 -19.67 1.88 -23.77
C ILE A 348 -20.48 2.07 -22.50
N ALA A 349 -21.37 1.14 -22.19
CA ALA A 349 -22.19 1.14 -21.00
C ALA A 349 -21.63 0.17 -19.96
N ASP A 350 -21.59 0.63 -18.71
CA ASP A 350 -21.40 -0.28 -17.58
C ASP A 350 -22.49 -1.37 -17.57
N ARG A 351 -22.14 -2.55 -17.08
CA ARG A 351 -23.06 -3.70 -16.98
C ARG A 351 -24.38 -3.34 -16.29
N THR A 352 -24.34 -2.46 -15.30
CA THR A 352 -25.55 -1.99 -14.60
C THR A 352 -26.42 -1.12 -15.50
N VAL A 353 -25.82 -0.19 -16.25
CA VAL A 353 -26.53 0.72 -17.16
C VAL A 353 -27.22 -0.05 -18.27
N ALA A 354 -26.59 -1.07 -18.80
CA ALA A 354 -27.17 -1.92 -19.84
C ALA A 354 -28.48 -2.63 -19.38
N LYS A 355 -28.70 -2.74 -18.09
CA LYS A 355 -29.88 -3.38 -17.48
C LYS A 355 -30.98 -2.41 -17.05
N ILE A 356 -30.78 -1.10 -17.19
CA ILE A 356 -31.77 -0.09 -16.79
C ILE A 356 -32.75 0.16 -17.95
N ALA A 357 -34.05 0.15 -17.63
CA ALA A 357 -35.12 0.63 -18.49
C ALA A 357 -35.65 1.98 -18.00
N ASP A 358 -36.22 2.78 -18.89
CA ASP A 358 -36.82 4.09 -18.57
C ASP A 358 -35.85 5.02 -17.83
N PHE A 359 -34.59 5.13 -18.27
CA PHE A 359 -33.59 5.92 -17.57
C PHE A 359 -33.58 7.41 -17.98
N CYS A 360 -32.97 8.21 -17.15
CA CYS A 360 -32.77 9.63 -17.35
C CYS A 360 -31.30 9.95 -17.63
N ALA A 361 -31.04 10.79 -18.64
CA ALA A 361 -29.71 11.28 -18.97
C ALA A 361 -29.80 12.68 -19.58
N GLY A 362 -28.65 13.38 -19.72
CA GLY A 362 -28.61 14.66 -20.41
C GLY A 362 -29.12 14.57 -21.86
N ALA A 363 -29.68 15.67 -22.34
CA ALA A 363 -30.25 15.75 -23.69
C ALA A 363 -29.23 16.21 -24.75
N ASN A 364 -27.97 16.43 -24.38
CA ASN A 364 -26.95 17.10 -25.22
C ASN A 364 -27.39 18.51 -25.67
N ILE A 365 -28.18 19.16 -24.84
CA ILE A 365 -28.61 20.54 -24.93
C ILE A 365 -28.46 21.14 -23.54
N ASP A 366 -27.75 22.25 -23.41
CA ASP A 366 -27.53 22.91 -22.12
C ASP A 366 -28.84 23.15 -21.37
N GLY A 367 -28.88 22.72 -20.10
CA GLY A 367 -30.04 22.87 -19.24
C GLY A 367 -31.22 21.97 -19.56
N LYS A 368 -31.01 20.85 -20.28
CA LYS A 368 -32.07 19.89 -20.61
C LYS A 368 -31.66 18.44 -20.39
N HIS A 369 -32.62 17.63 -19.95
CA HIS A 369 -32.49 16.18 -19.78
C HIS A 369 -33.59 15.42 -20.51
N LEU A 370 -33.35 14.15 -20.74
CA LEU A 370 -34.32 13.19 -21.26
C LEU A 370 -34.67 12.18 -20.18
N SER A 371 -35.94 11.83 -20.07
CA SER A 371 -36.43 10.74 -19.23
C SER A 371 -37.11 9.68 -20.08
N GLY A 372 -37.29 8.48 -19.53
CA GLY A 372 -37.92 7.37 -20.24
C GLY A 372 -37.11 6.83 -21.39
N ILE A 373 -35.77 6.94 -21.32
CA ILE A 373 -34.86 6.43 -22.36
C ILE A 373 -34.77 4.92 -22.26
N ASN A 374 -34.83 4.25 -23.41
CA ASN A 374 -34.75 2.79 -23.48
C ASN A 374 -33.84 2.31 -24.61
N TRP A 375 -32.98 1.36 -24.28
CA TRP A 375 -32.11 0.67 -25.23
C TRP A 375 -32.93 -0.06 -26.32
N GLY A 376 -32.45 -0.05 -27.55
CA GLY A 376 -33.10 -0.68 -28.71
C GLY A 376 -34.28 0.07 -29.30
N ARG A 377 -34.81 1.07 -28.58
CA ARG A 377 -35.91 1.96 -29.05
C ARG A 377 -35.41 3.37 -29.35
N ASP A 378 -34.78 4.03 -28.38
CA ASP A 378 -34.37 5.43 -28.47
C ASP A 378 -32.88 5.58 -28.85
N LEU A 379 -32.10 4.56 -28.62
CA LEU A 379 -30.71 4.45 -28.99
C LEU A 379 -30.32 2.97 -29.20
N PRO A 380 -29.24 2.71 -29.97
CA PRO A 380 -28.78 1.33 -30.20
C PRO A 380 -28.36 0.63 -28.90
N GLU A 381 -28.40 -0.72 -28.92
CA GLU A 381 -27.80 -1.51 -27.85
C GLU A 381 -26.31 -1.15 -27.71
N PRO A 382 -25.80 -0.93 -26.50
CA PRO A 382 -24.41 -0.50 -26.30
C PRO A 382 -23.43 -1.66 -26.31
N ARG A 383 -22.15 -1.37 -26.52
CA ARG A 383 -21.09 -2.23 -26.04
C ARG A 383 -21.10 -2.21 -24.50
N VAL A 384 -21.08 -3.38 -23.87
CA VAL A 384 -21.20 -3.53 -22.41
C VAL A 384 -19.87 -3.99 -21.83
N GLU A 385 -19.36 -3.25 -20.83
CA GLU A 385 -18.13 -3.59 -20.14
C GLU A 385 -18.28 -3.34 -18.62
N ASP A 386 -17.42 -3.95 -17.83
CA ASP A 386 -17.27 -3.62 -16.42
C ASP A 386 -16.32 -2.42 -16.30
N ILE A 387 -16.87 -1.23 -16.03
CA ILE A 387 -16.09 0.03 -15.98
C ILE A 387 -16.27 0.81 -14.68
N ARG A 388 -16.97 0.27 -13.69
CA ARG A 388 -17.21 0.95 -12.42
C ARG A 388 -16.42 0.35 -11.27
N ASN A 389 -16.20 1.16 -10.24
CA ASN A 389 -15.84 0.64 -8.93
C ASN A 389 -17.01 -0.17 -8.36
N VAL A 390 -16.70 -1.24 -7.65
CA VAL A 390 -17.68 -1.93 -6.81
C VAL A 390 -18.12 -1.02 -5.67
N VAL A 391 -19.30 -1.28 -5.14
CA VAL A 391 -19.83 -0.61 -3.95
C VAL A 391 -20.15 -1.63 -2.87
N GLU A 392 -20.23 -1.18 -1.64
CA GLU A 392 -20.61 -2.02 -0.50
C GLU A 392 -21.98 -2.66 -0.76
N GLY A 393 -22.09 -3.96 -0.54
CA GLY A 393 -23.31 -4.72 -0.79
C GLY A 393 -23.45 -5.29 -2.20
N ASP A 394 -22.57 -4.98 -3.15
CA ASP A 394 -22.53 -5.66 -4.44
C ASP A 394 -22.35 -7.18 -4.25
N PRO A 395 -22.89 -8.02 -5.15
CA PRO A 395 -22.65 -9.45 -5.10
C PRO A 395 -21.15 -9.77 -5.27
N SER A 396 -20.64 -10.72 -4.49
CA SER A 396 -19.27 -11.20 -4.65
C SER A 396 -19.10 -11.90 -6.01
N PRO A 397 -17.99 -11.63 -6.75
CA PRO A 397 -17.73 -12.24 -8.06
C PRO A 397 -17.67 -13.76 -8.07
N ASP A 398 -17.31 -14.38 -6.94
CA ASP A 398 -17.29 -15.84 -6.76
C ASP A 398 -18.67 -16.46 -6.45
N GLY A 399 -19.72 -15.63 -6.41
CA GLY A 399 -21.10 -16.06 -6.14
C GLY A 399 -21.41 -16.31 -4.68
N LYS A 400 -20.53 -15.96 -3.75
CA LYS A 400 -20.72 -16.19 -2.31
C LYS A 400 -20.70 -14.87 -1.54
N GLY A 401 -21.83 -14.53 -0.93
CA GLY A 401 -21.98 -13.32 -0.11
C GLY A 401 -21.96 -12.01 -0.90
N THR A 402 -21.77 -10.94 -0.18
CA THR A 402 -21.71 -9.57 -0.68
C THR A 402 -20.37 -8.91 -0.36
N LEU A 403 -20.04 -7.89 -1.11
CA LEU A 403 -18.77 -7.17 -0.96
C LEU A 403 -18.83 -6.19 0.21
N GLN A 404 -17.74 -6.15 0.95
CA GLN A 404 -17.43 -5.19 2.01
C GLN A 404 -16.16 -4.43 1.63
N ILE A 405 -16.11 -3.15 1.98
CA ILE A 405 -14.96 -2.27 1.70
C ILE A 405 -14.25 -1.93 3.01
N LYS A 406 -12.93 -2.15 3.05
CA LYS A 406 -12.07 -1.79 4.18
C LYS A 406 -10.88 -0.98 3.70
N ARG A 407 -10.34 -0.14 4.58
CA ARG A 407 -9.12 0.61 4.28
C ARG A 407 -7.89 -0.23 4.59
N GLY A 408 -6.89 -0.16 3.71
CA GLY A 408 -5.64 -0.90 3.83
C GLY A 408 -4.41 -0.05 3.53
N ILE A 409 -3.28 -0.49 4.07
CA ILE A 409 -1.95 0.03 3.78
C ILE A 409 -1.20 -1.07 3.03
N GLU A 410 -0.86 -0.83 1.78
CA GLU A 410 -0.04 -1.74 0.98
C GLU A 410 1.38 -1.78 1.53
N VAL A 411 1.77 -2.92 2.09
CA VAL A 411 3.11 -3.14 2.66
C VAL A 411 4.00 -4.04 1.82
N GLY A 412 3.41 -4.82 0.93
CA GLY A 412 4.11 -5.71 0.02
C GLY A 412 3.32 -5.99 -1.24
N HIS A 413 4.03 -6.31 -2.32
CA HIS A 413 3.43 -6.60 -3.61
C HIS A 413 4.29 -7.63 -4.34
N ILE A 414 3.68 -8.66 -4.89
CA ILE A 414 4.33 -9.70 -5.67
C ILE A 414 3.75 -9.77 -7.08
N PHE A 415 4.61 -9.95 -8.08
CA PHE A 415 4.26 -9.88 -9.49
C PHE A 415 4.80 -11.07 -10.28
N GLN A 416 4.01 -11.56 -11.22
CA GLN A 416 4.49 -12.38 -12.33
C GLN A 416 4.73 -11.46 -13.53
N LEU A 417 5.99 -11.12 -13.79
CA LEU A 417 6.38 -10.17 -14.86
C LEU A 417 6.35 -10.80 -16.26
N GLY A 418 6.47 -12.12 -16.33
CA GLY A 418 6.67 -12.80 -17.60
C GLY A 418 7.99 -12.40 -18.27
N THR A 419 7.94 -12.06 -19.53
CA THR A 419 9.12 -11.74 -20.36
C THR A 419 9.26 -10.25 -20.68
N LYS A 420 8.48 -9.38 -20.06
CA LYS A 420 8.46 -7.93 -20.36
C LYS A 420 9.86 -7.30 -20.38
N TYR A 421 10.65 -7.52 -19.33
CA TYR A 421 12.00 -6.96 -19.23
C TYR A 421 13.04 -7.82 -19.95
N SER A 422 12.93 -9.12 -19.83
CA SER A 422 13.89 -10.06 -20.46
C SER A 422 13.86 -10.02 -21.98
N GLU A 423 12.71 -9.86 -22.61
CA GLU A 423 12.61 -9.64 -24.06
C GLU A 423 13.21 -8.31 -24.48
N ALA A 424 12.80 -7.22 -23.86
CA ALA A 424 13.30 -5.87 -24.17
C ALA A 424 14.82 -5.76 -24.02
N MET A 425 15.39 -6.40 -22.99
CA MET A 425 16.80 -6.37 -22.66
C MET A 425 17.58 -7.58 -23.17
N LYS A 426 16.95 -8.48 -23.95
CA LYS A 426 17.57 -9.68 -24.54
C LYS A 426 18.22 -10.59 -23.51
N ALA A 427 17.58 -10.77 -22.37
CA ALA A 427 18.04 -11.64 -21.30
C ALA A 427 17.58 -13.08 -21.56
N ALA A 428 18.46 -13.89 -22.14
CA ALA A 428 18.18 -15.26 -22.54
C ALA A 428 19.33 -16.18 -22.10
N VAL A 429 18.99 -17.46 -21.95
CA VAL A 429 19.92 -18.55 -21.72
C VAL A 429 19.80 -19.61 -22.80
N GLN A 430 20.81 -20.48 -22.93
CA GLN A 430 20.68 -21.65 -23.76
C GLN A 430 19.73 -22.65 -23.09
N GLY A 431 18.63 -22.99 -23.77
CA GLY A 431 17.67 -23.98 -23.34
C GLY A 431 18.17 -25.42 -23.49
N GLU A 432 17.39 -26.38 -23.02
CA GLU A 432 17.72 -27.79 -23.11
C GLU A 432 17.85 -28.30 -24.56
N ASP A 433 17.09 -27.68 -25.47
CA ASP A 433 17.11 -27.95 -26.89
C ASP A 433 18.26 -27.25 -27.65
N GLY A 434 19.14 -26.55 -26.92
CA GLY A 434 20.26 -25.79 -27.47
C GLY A 434 19.90 -24.45 -28.11
N ARG A 435 18.64 -24.04 -28.07
CA ARG A 435 18.18 -22.74 -28.59
C ARG A 435 18.23 -21.67 -27.50
N ASN A 436 18.29 -20.40 -27.92
CA ASN A 436 18.12 -19.28 -27.02
C ASN A 436 16.70 -19.25 -26.46
N GLN A 437 16.59 -19.20 -25.14
CA GLN A 437 15.34 -19.12 -24.41
C GLN A 437 15.33 -17.84 -23.56
N VAL A 438 14.39 -16.95 -23.82
CA VAL A 438 14.17 -15.75 -23.02
C VAL A 438 13.67 -16.17 -21.63
N MET A 439 14.27 -15.61 -20.59
CA MET A 439 13.91 -15.94 -19.22
C MET A 439 12.59 -15.31 -18.81
N THR A 440 11.80 -16.05 -18.05
CA THR A 440 10.56 -15.56 -17.41
C THR A 440 10.89 -15.03 -16.01
N MET A 441 10.32 -13.90 -15.65
CA MET A 441 10.68 -13.17 -14.43
C MET A 441 9.52 -12.98 -13.47
N GLY A 442 9.85 -12.94 -12.17
CA GLY A 442 9.01 -12.46 -11.09
C GLY A 442 9.66 -11.31 -10.34
N CYS A 443 8.86 -10.48 -9.69
CA CYS A 443 9.30 -9.36 -8.88
C CYS A 443 8.49 -9.30 -7.58
N TYR A 444 9.16 -9.06 -6.43
CA TYR A 444 8.54 -9.17 -5.12
C TYR A 444 9.07 -8.09 -4.19
N GLY A 445 8.24 -7.11 -3.82
CA GLY A 445 8.62 -5.96 -3.01
C GLY A 445 7.96 -5.90 -1.64
N ILE A 446 8.70 -5.47 -0.63
CA ILE A 446 8.19 -5.09 0.70
C ILE A 446 8.73 -3.70 1.05
N GLY A 447 7.82 -2.78 1.37
CA GLY A 447 8.18 -1.45 1.86
C GLY A 447 8.59 -1.50 3.33
N ILE A 448 9.86 -1.74 3.61
CA ILE A 448 10.39 -1.93 4.98
C ILE A 448 10.04 -0.74 5.90
N THR A 449 10.28 0.47 5.44
CA THR A 449 9.97 1.69 6.21
C THR A 449 8.47 1.87 6.41
N ARG A 450 7.67 1.53 5.41
CA ARG A 450 6.20 1.57 5.49
C ARG A 450 5.63 0.55 6.49
N VAL A 451 6.23 -0.62 6.58
CA VAL A 451 5.83 -1.66 7.57
C VAL A 451 5.91 -1.13 8.99
N VAL A 452 6.93 -0.35 9.33
CA VAL A 452 7.06 0.26 10.66
C VAL A 452 5.85 1.16 10.95
N ALA A 453 5.50 2.03 10.01
CA ALA A 453 4.33 2.91 10.15
C ALA A 453 3.02 2.11 10.25
N ALA A 454 2.84 1.09 9.41
CA ALA A 454 1.66 0.23 9.42
C ALA A 454 1.49 -0.52 10.76
N ALA A 455 2.58 -0.99 11.35
CA ALA A 455 2.56 -1.62 12.67
C ALA A 455 2.06 -0.66 13.76
N ILE A 456 2.45 0.60 13.70
CA ILE A 456 2.00 1.63 14.64
C ILE A 456 0.53 1.98 14.42
N GLU A 457 0.09 2.09 13.16
CA GLU A 457 -1.32 2.36 12.84
C GLU A 457 -2.27 1.33 13.43
N GLN A 458 -1.87 0.06 13.49
CA GLN A 458 -2.67 -1.00 14.11
C GLN A 458 -2.50 -1.10 15.63
N ASN A 459 -1.43 -0.57 16.20
CA ASN A 459 -1.02 -0.86 17.58
C ASN A 459 -0.63 0.43 18.32
N ASN A 460 -1.60 1.12 18.87
CA ASN A 460 -1.40 2.34 19.65
C ASN A 460 -2.57 2.59 20.62
N ASP A 461 -2.34 3.47 21.59
CA ASP A 461 -3.35 4.05 22.45
C ASP A 461 -3.04 5.53 22.72
N GLU A 462 -3.79 6.19 23.59
CA GLU A 462 -3.60 7.60 23.96
C GLU A 462 -2.24 7.89 24.62
N ARG A 463 -1.54 6.87 25.12
CA ARG A 463 -0.23 6.99 25.78
C ARG A 463 0.93 6.82 24.82
N GLY A 464 0.71 6.18 23.66
CA GLY A 464 1.74 5.97 22.66
C GLY A 464 1.63 4.67 21.91
N ILE A 465 2.79 4.14 21.48
CA ILE A 465 2.88 2.92 20.67
C ILE A 465 2.70 1.68 21.53
N ILE A 466 2.05 0.67 20.99
CA ILE A 466 1.94 -0.68 21.55
C ILE A 466 2.58 -1.67 20.57
N TRP A 467 3.89 -1.87 20.68
CA TRP A 467 4.59 -2.73 19.74
C TRP A 467 4.17 -4.19 19.83
N PRO A 468 3.98 -4.88 18.69
CA PRO A 468 4.09 -6.34 18.64
C PRO A 468 5.45 -6.76 19.21
N ALA A 469 5.49 -7.84 19.95
CA ALA A 469 6.70 -8.26 20.69
C ALA A 469 7.96 -8.36 19.80
N ALA A 470 7.80 -8.81 18.55
CA ALA A 470 8.91 -8.95 17.61
C ALA A 470 9.52 -7.62 17.14
N LEU A 471 8.81 -6.50 17.27
CA LEU A 471 9.22 -5.19 16.73
C LEU A 471 9.63 -4.18 17.80
N ALA A 472 9.36 -4.43 19.08
CA ALA A 472 9.67 -3.48 20.14
C ALA A 472 11.15 -3.07 20.14
N PRO A 473 11.46 -1.76 20.19
CA PRO A 473 12.87 -1.27 20.17
C PRO A 473 13.67 -1.70 21.40
N PHE A 474 12.99 -1.85 22.52
CA PHE A 474 13.49 -2.41 23.77
C PHE A 474 12.43 -3.34 24.34
N GLU A 475 12.86 -4.43 24.98
CA GLU A 475 11.95 -5.42 25.57
C GLU A 475 11.58 -5.04 27.01
N VAL A 476 12.55 -4.49 27.75
CA VAL A 476 12.40 -4.12 29.16
C VAL A 476 12.96 -2.72 29.41
N ALA A 477 12.21 -1.89 30.13
CA ALA A 477 12.67 -0.63 30.69
C ALA A 477 12.88 -0.76 32.20
N ILE A 478 14.02 -0.30 32.67
CA ILE A 478 14.33 -0.19 34.12
C ILE A 478 14.27 1.29 34.51
N LEU A 479 13.35 1.62 35.42
CA LEU A 479 13.15 2.97 35.94
C LEU A 479 13.54 3.02 37.41
N PRO A 480 14.81 3.39 37.72
CA PRO A 480 15.29 3.50 39.10
C PRO A 480 14.94 4.87 39.69
N MET A 481 14.04 4.88 40.69
CA MET A 481 13.57 6.10 41.30
C MET A 481 14.64 6.67 42.26
N ASN A 482 14.97 7.94 42.07
CA ASN A 482 16.00 8.63 42.88
C ASN A 482 17.37 7.91 42.88
N MET A 483 17.75 7.29 41.77
CA MET A 483 19.00 6.54 41.62
C MET A 483 20.22 7.33 42.13
N HIS A 484 20.25 8.66 41.94
CA HIS A 484 21.37 9.51 42.34
C HIS A 484 21.44 9.78 43.84
N LYS A 485 20.41 9.41 44.58
CA LYS A 485 20.31 9.64 46.06
C LYS A 485 20.27 8.33 46.85
N SER A 486 20.02 7.19 46.19
CA SER A 486 19.91 5.89 46.82
C SER A 486 20.92 4.92 46.23
N PHE A 487 21.93 4.56 47.00
CA PHE A 487 22.95 3.60 46.59
C PHE A 487 22.35 2.21 46.29
N ARG A 488 21.43 1.73 47.13
CA ARG A 488 20.79 0.41 46.96
C ARG A 488 19.92 0.33 45.71
N VAL A 489 19.23 1.43 45.34
CA VAL A 489 18.49 1.51 44.09
C VAL A 489 19.45 1.46 42.89
N GLN A 490 20.53 2.24 42.97
CA GLN A 490 21.57 2.25 41.93
C GLN A 490 22.22 0.87 41.76
N GLU A 491 22.61 0.22 42.83
CA GLU A 491 23.27 -1.10 42.80
C GLU A 491 22.36 -2.14 42.19
N LEU A 492 21.09 -2.22 42.61
CA LEU A 492 20.13 -3.17 42.06
C LEU A 492 19.81 -2.90 40.58
N ALA A 493 19.65 -1.62 40.19
CA ALA A 493 19.41 -1.24 38.81
C ALA A 493 20.57 -1.68 37.89
N GLU A 494 21.82 -1.48 38.32
CA GLU A 494 23.00 -1.93 37.60
C GLU A 494 23.09 -3.47 37.50
N GLU A 495 22.82 -4.15 38.60
CA GLU A 495 22.79 -5.62 38.64
C GLU A 495 21.75 -6.19 37.64
N LEU A 496 20.51 -5.72 37.71
CA LEU A 496 19.43 -6.15 36.84
C LEU A 496 19.70 -5.81 35.37
N TYR A 497 20.21 -4.61 35.10
CA TYR A 497 20.61 -4.20 33.77
C TYR A 497 21.64 -5.16 33.16
N ASN A 498 22.68 -5.52 33.90
CA ASN A 498 23.72 -6.43 33.42
C ASN A 498 23.20 -7.86 33.29
N THR A 499 22.41 -8.35 34.27
CA THR A 499 21.85 -9.71 34.27
C THR A 499 20.89 -9.93 33.10
N LEU A 500 19.98 -9.00 32.87
CA LEU A 500 19.02 -9.11 31.75
C LEU A 500 19.73 -9.04 30.38
N ARG A 501 20.72 -8.17 30.24
CA ARG A 501 21.53 -8.11 29.01
C ARG A 501 22.32 -9.39 28.75
N ALA A 502 22.89 -10.00 29.80
CA ALA A 502 23.59 -11.26 29.66
C ALA A 502 22.69 -12.42 29.20
N LYS A 503 21.38 -12.29 29.45
CA LYS A 503 20.35 -13.24 28.94
C LYS A 503 19.85 -12.88 27.52
N GLY A 504 20.47 -11.90 26.85
CA GLY A 504 20.08 -11.50 25.49
C GLY A 504 18.77 -10.71 25.44
N ILE A 505 18.41 -10.03 26.52
CA ILE A 505 17.23 -9.15 26.57
C ILE A 505 17.64 -7.72 26.20
N ASP A 506 16.88 -7.09 25.32
CA ASP A 506 17.04 -5.68 24.96
C ASP A 506 16.52 -4.78 26.08
N VAL A 507 17.43 -4.23 26.89
CA VAL A 507 17.10 -3.43 28.08
C VAL A 507 17.47 -1.96 27.84
N ILE A 508 16.57 -1.07 28.25
CA ILE A 508 16.86 0.36 28.44
C ILE A 508 16.82 0.70 29.94
N LEU A 509 17.91 1.27 30.44
CA LEU A 509 18.01 1.79 31.81
C LEU A 509 17.86 3.31 31.76
N ASP A 510 16.83 3.84 32.42
CA ASP A 510 16.62 5.27 32.50
C ASP A 510 17.39 5.86 33.68
N ASP A 511 18.64 6.19 33.42
CA ASP A 511 19.59 6.75 34.42
C ASP A 511 19.64 8.29 34.45
N ARG A 512 18.62 8.96 33.89
CA ARG A 512 18.49 10.43 33.89
C ARG A 512 18.07 10.94 35.28
N LYS A 513 18.42 12.19 35.54
CA LYS A 513 17.89 12.96 36.69
C LYS A 513 16.56 13.61 36.31
N GLU A 514 15.54 12.80 36.06
CA GLU A 514 14.22 13.25 35.63
C GLU A 514 13.14 12.92 36.66
N ARG A 515 11.99 13.60 36.53
CA ARG A 515 10.81 13.29 37.33
C ARG A 515 10.23 11.94 36.93
N PRO A 516 9.74 11.13 37.88
CA PRO A 516 9.15 9.82 37.58
C PRO A 516 8.11 9.87 36.46
N GLY A 517 7.21 10.86 36.46
CA GLY A 517 6.18 11.01 35.44
C GLY A 517 6.72 11.19 34.04
N VAL A 518 7.87 11.86 33.86
CA VAL A 518 8.53 12.01 32.55
C VAL A 518 9.12 10.68 32.11
N MET A 519 9.79 9.97 33.02
CA MET A 519 10.38 8.65 32.73
C MET A 519 9.31 7.63 32.29
N PHE A 520 8.19 7.55 32.99
CA PHE A 520 7.06 6.69 32.65
C PHE A 520 6.47 7.08 31.30
N ALA A 521 6.18 8.35 31.09
CA ALA A 521 5.57 8.86 29.87
C ALA A 521 6.43 8.56 28.63
N ASP A 522 7.76 8.72 28.73
CA ASP A 522 8.68 8.41 27.63
C ASP A 522 8.66 6.92 27.26
N MET A 523 8.68 6.02 28.24
CA MET A 523 8.71 4.58 28.00
C MET A 523 7.36 4.06 27.47
N GLU A 524 6.24 4.63 27.93
CA GLU A 524 4.91 4.33 27.38
C GLU A 524 4.76 4.86 25.94
N LEU A 525 5.25 6.07 25.66
CA LEU A 525 5.23 6.67 24.34
C LEU A 525 6.03 5.85 23.32
N ILE A 526 7.24 5.41 23.69
CA ILE A 526 8.10 4.55 22.88
C ILE A 526 7.48 3.17 22.69
N GLY A 527 6.68 2.72 23.67
CA GLY A 527 5.99 1.43 23.62
C GLY A 527 6.83 0.27 24.14
N VAL A 528 7.69 0.50 25.14
CA VAL A 528 8.44 -0.61 25.75
C VAL A 528 7.46 -1.59 26.43
N PRO A 529 7.48 -2.90 26.08
CA PRO A 529 6.44 -3.83 26.52
C PRO A 529 6.43 -4.10 28.03
N HIS A 530 7.59 -4.11 28.68
CA HIS A 530 7.75 -4.46 30.09
C HIS A 530 8.54 -3.37 30.81
N THR A 531 7.96 -2.82 31.84
CA THR A 531 8.62 -1.79 32.68
C THR A 531 8.73 -2.27 34.10
N ILE A 532 9.93 -2.20 34.66
CA ILE A 532 10.18 -2.41 36.10
C ILE A 532 10.62 -1.12 36.75
N VAL A 533 10.12 -0.89 37.94
CA VAL A 533 10.40 0.31 38.75
C VAL A 533 11.05 -0.09 40.05
N ILE A 534 12.22 0.47 40.29
CA ILE A 534 13.00 0.24 41.49
C ILE A 534 12.92 1.49 42.38
N GLY A 535 12.38 1.34 43.57
CA GLY A 535 12.26 2.45 44.53
C GLY A 535 12.55 1.97 45.93
N ASP A 536 13.14 2.86 46.77
CA ASP A 536 13.53 2.54 48.14
C ASP A 536 12.40 1.93 49.00
N ARG A 537 11.20 2.48 48.84
CA ARG A 537 10.02 2.05 49.62
C ARG A 537 9.65 0.59 49.33
N ASN A 538 9.73 0.16 48.07
CA ASN A 538 9.42 -1.21 47.68
C ASN A 538 10.56 -2.16 48.06
N LEU A 539 11.80 -1.68 48.03
CA LEU A 539 12.97 -2.48 48.42
C LEU A 539 12.96 -2.82 49.92
N ASP A 540 12.29 -2.03 50.74
CA ASP A 540 12.09 -2.37 52.16
C ASP A 540 11.31 -3.69 52.32
N ASN A 541 10.44 -4.01 51.37
CA ASN A 541 9.67 -5.27 51.27
C ASN A 541 10.30 -6.30 50.33
N GLN A 542 11.53 -6.05 49.84
CA GLN A 542 12.20 -6.87 48.82
C GLN A 542 11.33 -7.08 47.55
N GLU A 543 10.67 -5.99 47.12
CA GLU A 543 9.77 -5.99 45.98
C GLU A 543 10.18 -4.97 44.93
N ILE A 544 9.86 -5.34 43.65
CA ILE A 544 10.02 -4.49 42.47
C ILE A 544 8.67 -4.33 41.82
N GLU A 545 8.31 -3.13 41.46
CA GLU A 545 7.08 -2.85 40.71
C GLU A 545 7.27 -3.23 39.26
N TYR A 546 6.32 -3.97 38.72
CA TYR A 546 6.26 -4.36 37.30
C TYR A 546 4.96 -3.89 36.69
N LYS A 547 5.04 -3.40 35.44
CA LYS A 547 3.87 -3.07 34.64
C LYS A 547 4.09 -3.45 33.17
N ALA A 548 3.19 -4.25 32.61
CA ALA A 548 3.12 -4.46 31.16
C ALA A 548 2.53 -3.22 30.47
N ARG A 549 2.96 -2.94 29.24
CA ARG A 549 2.54 -1.74 28.48
C ARG A 549 1.01 -1.65 28.31
N THR A 550 0.34 -2.77 28.15
CA THR A 550 -1.12 -2.84 27.93
C THR A 550 -1.92 -3.02 29.22
N ALA A 551 -1.26 -3.27 30.36
CA ALA A 551 -1.94 -3.49 31.62
C ALA A 551 -2.43 -2.18 32.25
N SER A 552 -3.61 -2.21 32.85
CA SER A 552 -4.15 -1.09 33.65
C SER A 552 -3.50 -1.01 35.04
N GLU A 553 -3.09 -2.16 35.56
CA GLU A 553 -2.56 -2.29 36.93
C GLU A 553 -1.11 -2.76 36.95
N LYS A 554 -0.41 -2.32 37.99
CA LYS A 554 0.94 -2.77 38.31
C LYS A 554 0.91 -4.01 39.21
N GLN A 555 1.99 -4.77 39.17
CA GLN A 555 2.20 -5.95 40.02
C GLN A 555 3.46 -5.74 40.87
N MET A 556 3.45 -6.29 42.08
CA MET A 556 4.64 -6.32 42.92
C MET A 556 5.28 -7.71 42.84
N ILE A 557 6.51 -7.76 42.35
CA ILE A 557 7.27 -9.01 42.15
C ILE A 557 8.42 -9.04 43.16
N LYS A 558 8.67 -10.17 43.78
CA LYS A 558 9.81 -10.30 44.68
C LYS A 558 11.13 -10.11 43.94
N GLN A 559 12.06 -9.40 44.58
CA GLN A 559 13.35 -9.05 43.99
C GLN A 559 14.10 -10.26 43.41
N HIS A 560 14.07 -11.41 44.10
CA HIS A 560 14.75 -12.64 43.66
C HIS A 560 14.06 -13.34 42.48
N ASP A 561 12.78 -13.05 42.22
CA ASP A 561 12.00 -13.67 41.15
C ASP A 561 11.93 -12.83 39.88
N ILE A 562 12.31 -11.55 39.93
CA ILE A 562 12.05 -10.59 38.83
C ILE A 562 12.68 -11.01 37.50
N VAL A 563 13.89 -11.57 37.52
CA VAL A 563 14.60 -11.97 36.30
C VAL A 563 13.87 -13.14 35.65
N ASP A 564 13.52 -14.17 36.42
CA ASP A 564 12.81 -15.36 35.90
C ASP A 564 11.38 -14.99 35.45
N PHE A 565 10.75 -14.08 36.16
CA PHE A 565 9.45 -13.52 35.76
C PHE A 565 9.52 -12.86 34.39
N LEU A 566 10.52 -12.00 34.15
CA LEU A 566 10.71 -11.29 32.88
C LEU A 566 11.08 -12.26 31.73
N VAL A 567 11.97 -13.22 31.98
CA VAL A 567 12.34 -14.24 31.01
C VAL A 567 11.10 -15.03 30.56
N LYS A 568 10.26 -15.43 31.52
CA LYS A 568 8.99 -16.11 31.21
C LYS A 568 8.02 -15.21 30.44
N ALA A 569 7.88 -13.96 30.84
CA ALA A 569 7.00 -12.99 30.16
C ALA A 569 7.42 -12.72 28.71
N LEU A 570 8.71 -12.81 28.41
CA LEU A 570 9.30 -12.65 27.08
C LEU A 570 9.34 -13.95 26.26
N ASN A 571 8.87 -15.08 26.81
CA ASN A 571 8.96 -16.42 26.19
C ASN A 571 10.40 -16.79 25.77
N LYS A 572 11.40 -16.45 26.61
CA LYS A 572 12.83 -16.72 26.40
C LYS A 572 13.36 -17.80 27.33
#